data_e19d320cfe7567713467cdf5f1c922ea
#
_entry.id   e19d320cfe7567713467cdf5f1c922ea
#
_cell.length_a   1.000
_cell.length_b   1.000
_cell.length_c   1.000
_cell.angle_alpha   90.00
_cell.angle_beta   90.00
_cell.angle_gamma   90.00
#
_symmetry.space_group_name_H-M   'P 1'
#
loop_
_entity.id
_entity.type
_entity.pdbx_description
1 polymer ?
#
loop_
_entity_poly.entity_id
_entity_poly.type
_entity_poly.pdbx_seq_one_letter_code
_entity_poly.pdbx_strand_id
1 'polypeptide(L)'
;QPPDKENKSLTWPNWPMKLRTSTSHEEGASRDFSVTTKNFTGTGSSVSEMEIVKVEWENCNDGKMRMNELGTTRNSIPADLVLLAMGFIHPVHDGIIKDLSVDLDSRGNVKANTDNYKTSINKRIVVERLGINRCRIDIREDLELTRASDIVAVT
;
A
#
# COMPACT_ATOMS: atom_id res chain seq x y z
N GLN A 1 -17.43 1.74 -3.61
CA GLN A 1 -17.01 0.98 -4.79
C GLN A 1 -16.32 1.92 -5.78
N PRO A 2 -15.16 1.53 -6.34
CA PRO A 2 -14.54 2.30 -7.41
C PRO A 2 -15.47 2.45 -8.62
N PRO A 3 -15.39 3.56 -9.38
CA PRO A 3 -16.22 3.74 -10.57
C PRO A 3 -15.82 2.76 -11.68
N ASP A 4 -16.75 2.43 -12.57
CA ASP A 4 -16.49 1.54 -13.72
C ASP A 4 -15.50 2.17 -14.71
N LYS A 5 -15.54 3.50 -14.84
CA LYS A 5 -14.64 4.28 -15.69
C LYS A 5 -13.84 5.25 -14.84
N GLU A 6 -12.54 5.38 -15.17
CA GLU A 6 -11.68 6.37 -14.51
C GLU A 6 -12.11 7.81 -14.87
N ASN A 7 -11.92 8.71 -13.91
CA ASN A 7 -11.95 10.14 -14.17
C ASN A 7 -10.50 10.65 -14.28
N LYS A 8 -10.00 10.78 -15.51
CA LYS A 8 -8.61 11.21 -15.79
C LYS A 8 -8.27 12.57 -15.20
N SER A 9 -9.24 13.47 -15.09
CA SER A 9 -9.00 14.80 -14.51
C SER A 9 -8.66 14.77 -13.02
N LEU A 10 -9.05 13.70 -12.32
CA LEU A 10 -8.76 13.49 -10.90
C LEU A 10 -7.55 12.57 -10.65
N THR A 11 -7.26 11.66 -11.57
CA THR A 11 -6.28 10.60 -11.34
C THR A 11 -4.98 10.77 -12.11
N TRP A 12 -5.00 11.44 -13.27
CA TRP A 12 -3.79 11.64 -14.07
C TRP A 12 -2.76 12.54 -13.36
N PRO A 13 -1.47 12.21 -13.33
CA PRO A 13 -0.78 11.09 -13.97
C PRO A 13 -0.69 9.81 -13.12
N ASN A 14 -1.42 9.74 -12.02
CA ASN A 14 -1.41 8.59 -11.11
C ASN A 14 -2.18 7.39 -11.68
N TRP A 15 -2.13 6.30 -10.93
CA TRP A 15 -2.82 5.07 -11.30
C TRP A 15 -4.34 5.28 -11.44
N PRO A 16 -4.98 4.78 -12.51
CA PRO A 16 -6.40 4.95 -12.74
C PRO A 16 -7.25 4.37 -11.60
N MET A 17 -8.14 5.19 -11.03
CA MET A 17 -9.12 4.75 -10.03
C MET A 17 -10.37 4.25 -10.74
N LYS A 18 -10.43 2.94 -10.97
CA LYS A 18 -11.58 2.27 -11.58
C LYS A 18 -11.77 0.87 -11.04
N LEU A 19 -12.99 0.37 -11.13
CA LEU A 19 -13.30 -1.02 -10.82
C LEU A 19 -12.58 -1.93 -11.83
N ARG A 20 -11.88 -2.93 -11.30
CA ARG A 20 -11.18 -3.93 -12.11
C ARG A 20 -11.72 -5.30 -11.77
N THR A 21 -12.00 -6.08 -12.80
CA THR A 21 -12.39 -7.47 -12.69
C THR A 21 -11.36 -8.32 -13.43
N SER A 22 -10.96 -9.42 -12.85
CA SER A 22 -10.10 -10.43 -13.45
C SER A 22 -10.87 -11.74 -13.58
N THR A 23 -10.34 -12.69 -14.33
CA THR A 23 -10.91 -14.03 -14.46
C THR A 23 -11.11 -14.70 -13.10
N SER A 24 -10.18 -14.51 -12.15
CA SER A 24 -10.32 -15.03 -10.79
C SER A 24 -11.55 -14.48 -10.03
N HIS A 25 -11.94 -13.23 -10.28
CA HIS A 25 -13.17 -12.71 -9.70
C HIS A 25 -14.44 -13.31 -10.34
N GLU A 26 -14.35 -13.67 -11.63
CA GLU A 26 -15.46 -14.25 -12.40
C GLU A 26 -15.70 -15.72 -12.06
N GLU A 27 -14.73 -16.40 -11.45
CA GLU A 27 -14.84 -17.80 -11.00
C GLU A 27 -15.79 -18.01 -9.83
N GLY A 28 -16.38 -16.93 -9.28
CA GLY A 28 -17.44 -17.04 -8.27
C GLY A 28 -17.14 -16.36 -6.93
N ALA A 29 -16.23 -15.39 -6.90
CA ALA A 29 -15.97 -14.59 -5.71
C ALA A 29 -17.07 -13.57 -5.46
N SER A 30 -17.52 -13.45 -4.21
CA SER A 30 -18.33 -12.31 -3.76
C SER A 30 -17.41 -11.14 -3.44
N ARG A 31 -17.79 -9.94 -3.90
CA ARG A 31 -17.02 -8.71 -3.67
C ARG A 31 -17.87 -7.73 -2.86
N ASP A 32 -17.36 -7.35 -1.72
CA ASP A 32 -17.98 -6.31 -0.88
C ASP A 32 -17.02 -5.13 -0.74
N PHE A 33 -17.58 -3.92 -0.66
CA PHE A 33 -16.83 -2.67 -0.60
C PHE A 33 -17.28 -1.86 0.62
N SER A 34 -16.41 -0.94 1.05
CA SER A 34 -16.66 -0.10 2.22
C SER A 34 -16.95 -0.96 3.46
N VAL A 35 -16.13 -1.96 3.68
CA VAL A 35 -16.15 -2.82 4.88
C VAL A 35 -14.81 -2.79 5.58
N THR A 36 -14.81 -2.91 6.90
CA THR A 36 -13.61 -3.13 7.69
C THR A 36 -13.79 -4.36 8.57
N THR A 37 -12.70 -5.09 8.77
CA THR A 37 -12.66 -6.23 9.67
C THR A 37 -12.47 -5.74 11.10
N LYS A 38 -13.28 -6.26 12.03
CA LYS A 38 -13.24 -5.93 13.46
C LYS A 38 -12.49 -6.98 14.27
N ASN A 39 -12.78 -8.22 13.99
CA ASN A 39 -12.25 -9.32 14.77
C ASN A 39 -12.20 -10.62 13.97
N PHE A 40 -11.37 -11.54 14.41
CA PHE A 40 -11.35 -12.92 13.97
C PHE A 40 -11.62 -13.78 15.19
N THR A 41 -12.51 -14.76 15.04
CA THR A 41 -12.79 -15.76 16.06
C THR A 41 -12.43 -17.15 15.57
N GLY A 42 -12.10 -18.04 16.48
CA GLY A 42 -11.71 -19.40 16.14
C GLY A 42 -11.30 -20.21 17.35
N THR A 43 -10.83 -21.41 17.11
CA THR A 43 -10.41 -22.34 18.17
C THR A 43 -8.95 -22.74 17.97
N GLY A 44 -8.13 -22.59 19.00
CA GLY A 44 -6.71 -22.90 18.91
C GLY A 44 -6.00 -21.97 17.91
N SER A 45 -5.40 -22.53 16.88
CA SER A 45 -4.68 -21.80 15.82
C SER A 45 -5.50 -21.61 14.54
N SER A 46 -6.77 -22.01 14.53
CA SER A 46 -7.63 -21.96 13.33
C SER A 46 -8.69 -20.87 13.48
N VAL A 47 -8.86 -20.07 12.42
CA VAL A 47 -9.96 -19.12 12.30
C VAL A 47 -11.23 -19.88 11.90
N SER A 48 -12.38 -19.47 12.44
CA SER A 48 -13.69 -20.00 12.05
C SER A 48 -14.64 -18.92 11.56
N GLU A 49 -14.44 -17.68 11.99
CA GLU A 49 -15.29 -16.55 11.60
C GLU A 49 -14.50 -15.25 11.54
N MET A 50 -14.96 -14.36 10.69
CA MET A 50 -14.49 -12.98 10.55
C MET A 50 -15.64 -12.01 10.79
N GLU A 51 -15.53 -11.14 11.78
CA GLU A 51 -16.48 -10.07 12.03
C GLU A 51 -16.13 -8.85 11.18
N ILE A 52 -17.11 -8.39 10.40
CA ILE A 52 -16.99 -7.19 9.56
C ILE A 52 -18.04 -6.14 9.93
N VAL A 53 -17.76 -4.89 9.58
CA VAL A 53 -18.71 -3.78 9.70
C VAL A 53 -18.58 -2.88 8.46
N LYS A 54 -19.69 -2.32 7.99
CA LYS A 54 -19.66 -1.33 6.91
C LYS A 54 -19.11 0.00 7.42
N VAL A 55 -18.44 0.70 6.52
CA VAL A 55 -17.82 2.00 6.79
C VAL A 55 -18.27 3.04 5.77
N GLU A 56 -18.36 4.27 6.23
CA GLU A 56 -18.53 5.45 5.38
C GLU A 56 -17.33 6.38 5.54
N TRP A 57 -16.97 7.03 4.45
CA TRP A 57 -15.87 7.98 4.42
C TRP A 57 -16.42 9.40 4.36
N GLU A 58 -16.05 10.21 5.31
CA GLU A 58 -16.43 11.61 5.41
C GLU A 58 -15.22 12.52 5.17
N ASN A 59 -15.40 13.55 4.35
CA ASN A 59 -14.39 14.58 4.17
C ASN A 59 -14.44 15.55 5.33
N CYS A 60 -13.37 15.63 6.11
CA CYS A 60 -13.22 16.59 7.17
C CYS A 60 -12.83 17.97 6.63
N ASN A 61 -13.13 19.04 7.39
CA ASN A 61 -12.80 20.43 7.01
C ASN A 61 -11.27 20.68 6.90
N ASP A 62 -10.45 19.80 7.43
CA ASP A 62 -8.98 19.82 7.33
C ASP A 62 -8.43 19.14 6.06
N GLY A 63 -9.30 18.74 5.13
CA GLY A 63 -8.96 18.05 3.89
C GLY A 63 -8.62 16.56 4.05
N LYS A 64 -8.76 16.01 5.26
CA LYS A 64 -8.56 14.58 5.52
C LYS A 64 -9.86 13.81 5.40
N MET A 65 -9.76 12.56 5.00
CA MET A 65 -10.90 11.64 5.04
C MET A 65 -10.93 10.92 6.39
N ARG A 66 -12.10 10.89 7.03
CA ARG A 66 -12.38 10.12 8.23
C ARG A 66 -13.23 8.90 7.88
N MET A 67 -12.87 7.77 8.41
CA MET A 67 -13.64 6.53 8.32
C MET A 67 -14.59 6.44 9.52
N ASN A 68 -15.87 6.35 9.26
CA ASN A 68 -16.91 6.16 10.27
C ASN A 68 -17.50 4.75 10.13
N GLU A 69 -17.55 4.01 11.24
CA GLU A 69 -18.13 2.67 11.26
C GLU A 69 -19.65 2.74 11.46
N LEU A 70 -20.37 1.99 10.66
CA LEU A 70 -21.82 1.82 10.79
C LEU A 70 -22.09 0.62 11.70
N GLY A 71 -22.03 0.83 13.01
CA GLY A 71 -22.10 -0.23 14.02
C GLY A 71 -23.32 -1.16 13.93
N THR A 72 -24.43 -0.69 13.38
CA THR A 72 -25.65 -1.49 13.13
C THR A 72 -25.46 -2.52 12.00
N THR A 73 -24.38 -2.45 11.23
CA THR A 73 -24.12 -3.33 10.08
C THR A 73 -23.12 -4.45 10.40
N ARG A 74 -22.80 -4.67 11.68
CA ARG A 74 -21.93 -5.78 12.08
C ARG A 74 -22.49 -7.12 11.59
N ASN A 75 -21.61 -7.89 10.97
CA ASN A 75 -21.94 -9.20 10.44
C ASN A 75 -20.77 -10.16 10.65
N SER A 76 -21.07 -11.42 10.98
CA SER A 76 -20.08 -12.48 11.08
C SER A 76 -20.13 -13.35 9.83
N ILE A 77 -18.97 -13.57 9.23
CA ILE A 77 -18.82 -14.39 8.03
C ILE A 77 -18.00 -15.62 8.40
N PRO A 78 -18.50 -16.84 8.13
CA PRO A 78 -17.71 -18.06 8.29
C PRO A 78 -16.46 -17.98 7.41
N ALA A 79 -15.30 -18.32 7.98
CA ALA A 79 -14.03 -18.26 7.30
C ALA A 79 -13.05 -19.30 7.81
N ASP A 80 -12.63 -20.21 6.94
CA ASP A 80 -11.61 -21.21 7.23
C ASP A 80 -10.19 -20.67 7.00
N LEU A 81 -10.05 -19.64 6.14
CA LEU A 81 -8.79 -18.97 5.82
C LEU A 81 -9.04 -17.50 5.52
N VAL A 82 -8.21 -16.64 6.09
CA VAL A 82 -8.23 -15.19 5.81
C VAL A 82 -6.89 -14.76 5.29
N LEU A 83 -6.88 -14.15 4.11
CA LEU A 83 -5.68 -13.60 3.46
C LEU A 83 -5.73 -12.07 3.52
N LEU A 84 -4.75 -11.48 4.19
CA LEU A 84 -4.61 -10.02 4.27
C LEU A 84 -3.79 -9.49 3.09
N ALA A 85 -4.48 -8.90 2.11
CA ALA A 85 -3.86 -8.32 0.90
C ALA A 85 -3.90 -6.79 0.93
N MET A 86 -3.49 -6.18 2.05
CA MET A 86 -3.62 -4.73 2.29
C MET A 86 -2.40 -3.91 1.84
N GLY A 87 -1.47 -4.52 1.10
CA GLY A 87 -0.23 -3.90 0.66
C GLY A 87 0.88 -3.96 1.72
N PHE A 88 1.87 -3.10 1.57
CA PHE A 88 3.05 -3.09 2.43
C PHE A 88 3.03 -1.89 3.37
N ILE A 89 3.59 -2.04 4.57
CA ILE A 89 3.72 -0.96 5.55
C ILE A 89 4.95 -0.10 5.21
N HIS A 90 6.11 -0.73 5.13
CA HIS A 90 7.41 -0.12 4.83
C HIS A 90 8.40 -1.22 4.38
N PRO A 91 9.57 -0.88 3.83
CA PRO A 91 10.60 -1.88 3.52
C PRO A 91 11.13 -2.57 4.79
N VAL A 92 11.68 -3.77 4.64
CA VAL A 92 12.37 -4.47 5.73
C VAL A 92 13.61 -3.67 6.12
N HIS A 93 13.74 -3.34 7.39
CA HIS A 93 14.86 -2.51 7.88
C HIS A 93 16.14 -3.28 8.11
N ASP A 94 16.06 -4.57 8.46
CA ASP A 94 17.24 -5.43 8.63
C ASP A 94 17.96 -5.64 7.29
N GLY A 95 19.27 -5.63 7.32
CA GLY A 95 20.13 -5.68 6.15
C GLY A 95 20.50 -4.28 5.64
N ILE A 96 20.38 -4.02 4.36
CA ILE A 96 20.95 -2.85 3.68
C ILE A 96 20.59 -1.49 4.31
N ILE A 97 19.35 -1.32 4.77
CA ILE A 97 18.90 -0.06 5.39
C ILE A 97 19.64 0.18 6.71
N LYS A 98 19.74 -0.86 7.53
CA LYS A 98 20.42 -0.82 8.82
C LYS A 98 21.95 -0.74 8.66
N ASP A 99 22.49 -1.54 7.75
CA ASP A 99 23.95 -1.60 7.51
C ASP A 99 24.50 -0.27 7.00
N LEU A 100 23.71 0.42 6.18
CA LEU A 100 24.03 1.75 5.66
C LEU A 100 23.61 2.89 6.59
N SER A 101 22.91 2.59 7.69
CA SER A 101 22.39 3.60 8.64
C SER A 101 21.60 4.74 7.96
N VAL A 102 20.70 4.37 7.03
CA VAL A 102 19.89 5.34 6.31
C VAL A 102 18.78 5.88 7.20
N ASP A 103 18.57 7.20 7.21
CA ASP A 103 17.45 7.82 7.92
C ASP A 103 16.10 7.35 7.39
N LEU A 104 15.16 7.13 8.31
CA LEU A 104 13.79 6.76 8.01
C LEU A 104 12.83 7.93 8.25
N ASP A 105 11.73 7.96 7.51
CA ASP A 105 10.62 8.85 7.75
C ASP A 105 9.72 8.33 8.89
N SER A 106 8.69 9.09 9.24
CA SER A 106 7.73 8.72 10.30
C SER A 106 6.90 7.46 9.99
N ARG A 107 6.95 6.97 8.76
CA ARG A 107 6.26 5.74 8.31
C ARG A 107 7.20 4.55 8.18
N GLY A 108 8.49 4.72 8.50
CA GLY A 108 9.51 3.68 8.35
C GLY A 108 10.04 3.51 6.92
N ASN A 109 9.74 4.42 5.99
CA ASN A 109 10.33 4.42 4.66
C ASN A 109 11.66 5.17 4.68
N VAL A 110 12.53 4.88 3.72
CA VAL A 110 13.79 5.62 3.56
C VAL A 110 13.48 7.09 3.30
N LYS A 111 14.02 7.96 4.17
CA LYS A 111 13.86 9.40 4.03
C LYS A 111 14.72 9.91 2.89
N ALA A 112 14.09 10.47 1.86
CA ALA A 112 14.76 11.05 0.72
C ALA A 112 14.17 12.42 0.39
N ASN A 113 14.99 13.29 -0.21
CA ASN A 113 14.52 14.56 -0.73
C ASN A 113 13.72 14.31 -2.02
N THR A 114 12.58 14.97 -2.18
CA THR A 114 11.69 14.79 -3.33
C THR A 114 12.17 15.45 -4.61
N ASP A 115 13.11 16.41 -4.51
CA ASP A 115 13.62 17.17 -5.67
C ASP A 115 14.80 16.46 -6.35
N ASN A 116 15.67 15.84 -5.53
CA ASN A 116 16.89 15.20 -6.03
C ASN A 116 17.07 13.76 -5.56
N TYR A 117 16.09 13.21 -4.83
CA TYR A 117 16.04 11.84 -4.31
C TYR A 117 17.25 11.44 -3.46
N LYS A 118 17.96 12.42 -2.87
CA LYS A 118 19.07 12.15 -1.96
C LYS A 118 18.58 11.70 -0.60
N THR A 119 19.22 10.68 -0.08
CA THR A 119 19.04 10.18 1.29
C THR A 119 19.98 10.88 2.26
N SER A 120 19.98 10.44 3.54
CA SER A 120 20.90 10.93 4.57
C SER A 120 22.37 10.53 4.33
N ILE A 121 22.63 9.59 3.45
CA ILE A 121 23.97 9.10 3.18
C ILE A 121 24.60 9.86 2.02
N ASN A 122 25.87 10.23 2.15
CA ASN A 122 26.61 10.99 1.14
C ASN A 122 26.91 10.19 -0.14
N LYS A 123 26.84 8.85 -0.06
CA LYS A 123 26.78 7.97 -1.22
C LYS A 123 25.35 8.01 -1.77
N ARG A 124 25.18 8.34 -3.05
CA ARG A 124 23.86 8.49 -3.66
C ARG A 124 23.06 7.19 -3.59
N ILE A 125 22.16 7.10 -2.63
CA ILE A 125 21.09 6.10 -2.65
C ILE A 125 19.89 6.79 -3.26
N VAL A 126 19.53 6.41 -4.46
CA VAL A 126 18.31 6.90 -5.12
C VAL A 126 17.17 5.97 -4.75
N VAL A 127 16.18 6.49 -4.06
CA VAL A 127 14.94 5.78 -3.80
C VAL A 127 13.89 6.28 -4.76
N GLU A 128 13.61 5.51 -5.79
CA GLU A 128 12.55 5.83 -6.73
C GLU A 128 11.26 5.11 -6.32
N ARG A 129 10.18 5.86 -6.15
CA ARG A 129 8.85 5.29 -5.89
C ARG A 129 8.22 4.86 -7.22
N LEU A 130 8.32 3.60 -7.54
CA LEU A 130 7.69 3.00 -8.72
C LEU A 130 6.25 2.55 -8.38
N GLY A 131 5.30 3.51 -8.34
CA GLY A 131 3.89 3.21 -8.04
C GLY A 131 3.60 3.03 -6.54
N ILE A 132 2.40 2.52 -6.22
CA ILE A 132 1.85 2.53 -4.85
C ILE A 132 2.66 1.68 -3.87
N ASN A 133 3.40 0.66 -4.33
CA ASN A 133 4.07 -0.30 -3.45
C ASN A 133 5.45 -0.78 -3.94
N ARG A 134 6.14 -0.03 -4.78
CA ARG A 134 7.49 -0.40 -5.22
C ARG A 134 8.47 0.73 -4.96
N CYS A 135 9.49 0.45 -4.17
CA CYS A 135 10.66 1.31 -4.02
C CYS A 135 11.83 0.68 -4.76
N ARG A 136 12.56 1.49 -5.50
CA ARG A 136 13.85 1.12 -6.07
C ARG A 136 14.92 1.81 -5.23
N ILE A 137 15.92 1.05 -4.78
CA ILE A 137 17.11 1.58 -4.13
C ILE A 137 18.26 1.41 -5.11
N ASP A 138 18.85 2.50 -5.55
CA ASP A 138 20.02 2.51 -6.41
C ASP A 138 21.21 3.11 -5.62
N ILE A 139 22.30 2.36 -5.46
CA ILE A 139 23.51 2.79 -4.78
C ILE A 139 24.54 3.09 -5.86
N ARG A 140 24.88 4.37 -6.05
CA ARG A 140 25.90 4.79 -7.02
C ARG A 140 27.01 5.56 -6.33
N GLU A 141 28.23 5.16 -6.59
CA GLU A 141 29.43 5.95 -6.34
C GLU A 141 29.72 6.77 -7.61
N ASP A 142 29.57 8.09 -7.53
CA ASP A 142 30.11 9.10 -8.45
C ASP A 142 29.86 8.93 -9.98
N LEU A 143 28.75 8.38 -10.43
CA LEU A 143 28.41 8.32 -11.84
C LEU A 143 27.28 9.30 -12.17
N GLU A 144 27.50 10.15 -13.17
CA GLU A 144 26.45 10.97 -13.76
C GLU A 144 25.35 10.09 -14.37
N LEU A 145 24.09 10.36 -14.03
CA LEU A 145 22.91 9.65 -14.57
C LEU A 145 22.77 9.92 -16.06
N THR A 146 23.37 9.07 -16.90
CA THR A 146 23.27 9.23 -18.36
C THR A 146 22.26 8.29 -19.03
N ARG A 147 21.74 7.22 -18.35
CA ARG A 147 20.71 6.35 -18.95
C ARG A 147 19.87 5.64 -17.89
N ALA A 148 18.55 5.54 -18.15
CA ALA A 148 17.57 4.79 -17.35
C ALA A 148 17.76 3.24 -17.39
N SER A 149 18.69 2.73 -18.23
CA SER A 149 18.94 1.30 -18.43
C SER A 149 19.82 0.63 -17.36
N ASP A 150 20.44 1.42 -16.48
CA ASP A 150 21.43 0.90 -15.52
C ASP A 150 20.85 0.60 -14.14
N ILE A 151 19.54 0.45 -14.06
CA ILE A 151 18.81 0.34 -12.81
C ILE A 151 18.54 -1.13 -12.48
N VAL A 152 19.12 -1.64 -11.39
CA VAL A 152 18.87 -2.98 -10.85
C VAL A 152 17.70 -2.93 -9.89
N ALA A 153 16.64 -3.70 -10.19
CA ALA A 153 15.53 -3.91 -9.26
C ALA A 153 15.92 -5.02 -8.28
N VAL A 154 15.86 -4.71 -6.98
CA VAL A 154 15.90 -5.72 -5.93
C VAL A 154 14.45 -6.01 -5.54
N THR A 155 13.98 -7.20 -5.84
CA THR A 155 12.66 -7.73 -5.44
C THR A 155 12.74 -8.32 -4.03
#